data_6f7a912b0bcbb7c04a317b3c44e89c94
#
_entry.id   6f7a912b0bcbb7c04a317b3c44e89c94
#
_cell.length_a   1.000
_cell.length_b   1.000
_cell.length_c   1.000
_cell.angle_alpha   90.00
_cell.angle_beta   90.00
_cell.angle_gamma   90.00
#
_symmetry.space_group_name_H-M   'P 1'
#
loop_
_entity.id
_entity.type
_entity.pdbx_description
1 polymer ?
#
loop_
_entity_poly.entity_id
_entity_poly.type
_entity_poly.pdbx_seq_one_letter_code
_entity_poly.pdbx_strand_id
1 'polypeptide(L)'
;MTSTLSSNRSTALSLPHRVTKPWGHEIWYALTDHYAGKVLHVDQGHRLSLQLHERKDESCYVLSGKLLLIQGPSADQLTERTINPGDVWRNQPGDVHTIEALQDSDVLEVSTPHLDDVVRLSDDYGRQGTSAP
;
A
#
# COMPACT_ATOMS: atom_id res chain seq x y z
N MET A 1 23.60 18.92 -12.63
CA MET A 1 23.32 18.61 -11.92
C MET A 1 23.66 18.44 -11.19
N THR A 2 23.85 18.39 -11.34
CA THR A 2 23.82 17.97 -10.62
C THR A 2 23.93 17.82 -9.71
N SER A 3 24.07 17.68 -9.83
CA SER A 3 23.92 17.23 -8.99
C SER A 3 23.88 17.11 -8.14
N THR A 4 24.04 17.18 -8.24
CA THR A 4 23.83 16.77 -7.49
C THR A 4 23.35 16.73 -6.96
N LEU A 5 23.04 16.77 -7.32
CA LEU A 5 22.36 16.42 -6.87
C LEU A 5 22.29 15.98 -6.10
N SER A 6 22.39 16.13 -5.97
CA SER A 6 22.13 15.51 -5.24
C SER A 6 21.84 14.98 -4.55
N SER A 7 21.96 14.87 -4.44
CA SER A 7 21.53 14.22 -3.87
C SER A 7 21.16 13.64 -3.12
N ASN A 8 21.07 13.68 -2.88
CA ASN A 8 20.51 13.23 -2.22
C ASN A 8 19.98 12.88 -1.82
N ARG A 9 20.59 13.02 -2.23
CA ARG A 9 19.54 13.04 -2.08
C ARG A 9 18.76 12.16 -1.56
N SER A 10 18.34 12.41 -1.43
CA SER A 10 17.35 12.17 -0.85
C SER A 10 17.09 10.91 -0.22
N THR A 11 17.17 9.92 -0.66
CA THR A 11 16.88 8.64 -0.05
C THR A 11 18.14 7.80 0.06
N ALA A 12 18.24 7.04 1.15
CA ALA A 12 19.32 6.07 1.32
C ALA A 12 19.03 4.76 0.58
N LEU A 13 17.85 4.60 -0.03
CA LEU A 13 17.46 3.37 -0.70
C LEU A 13 17.92 3.38 -2.16
N SER A 14 18.40 2.22 -2.61
CA SER A 14 18.57 1.98 -4.05
C SER A 14 17.23 1.60 -4.63
N LEU A 15 16.81 2.31 -5.67
CA LEU A 15 15.54 2.02 -6.34
C LEU A 15 15.78 1.25 -7.64
N PRO A 16 14.91 0.29 -8.00
CA PRO A 16 13.76 -0.14 -7.22
C PRO A 16 14.18 -0.94 -5.99
N HIS A 17 13.45 -0.76 -4.91
CA HIS A 17 13.69 -1.44 -3.65
C HIS A 17 12.60 -2.47 -3.39
N ARG A 18 12.97 -3.73 -3.17
CA ARG A 18 12.04 -4.81 -2.94
C ARG A 18 11.89 -5.10 -1.47
N VAL A 19 10.64 -5.18 -1.01
CA VAL A 19 10.32 -5.52 0.39
C VAL A 19 9.43 -6.76 0.39
N THR A 20 9.91 -7.83 1.03
CA THR A 20 9.11 -9.05 1.19
C THR A 20 8.06 -8.82 2.26
N LYS A 21 6.84 -9.27 1.99
CA LYS A 21 5.71 -9.18 2.91
C LYS A 21 5.11 -10.57 3.11
N PRO A 22 4.38 -10.81 4.22
CA PRO A 22 3.74 -12.12 4.43
C PRO A 22 2.73 -12.48 3.35
N TRP A 23 2.13 -11.47 2.70
CA TRP A 23 1.11 -11.64 1.67
C TRP A 23 1.66 -11.57 0.24
N GLY A 24 2.95 -11.33 0.07
CA GLY A 24 3.58 -11.18 -1.25
C GLY A 24 4.80 -10.29 -1.17
N HIS A 25 4.81 -9.20 -1.92
CA HIS A 25 5.93 -8.26 -1.87
C HIS A 25 5.53 -6.89 -2.40
N GLU A 26 6.38 -5.91 -2.12
CA GLU A 26 6.29 -4.55 -2.66
C GLU A 26 7.55 -4.25 -3.45
N ILE A 27 7.39 -3.51 -4.54
CA ILE A 27 8.50 -2.91 -5.28
C ILE A 27 8.34 -1.40 -5.14
N TRP A 28 9.27 -0.76 -4.46
CA TRP A 28 9.27 0.69 -4.32
C TRP A 28 10.05 1.27 -5.50
N TYR A 29 9.34 1.97 -6.39
CA TYR A 29 9.97 2.52 -7.60
C TYR A 29 10.13 4.04 -7.53
N ALA A 30 9.53 4.70 -6.56
CA ALA A 30 9.65 6.14 -6.37
C ALA A 30 9.57 6.46 -4.88
N LEU A 31 10.46 7.31 -4.40
CA LEU A 31 10.44 7.80 -3.03
C LEU A 31 11.16 9.14 -3.01
N THR A 32 10.40 10.19 -2.70
CA THR A 32 10.90 11.56 -2.57
C THR A 32 10.30 12.19 -1.33
N ASP A 33 10.67 13.42 -1.05
CA ASP A 33 10.10 14.16 0.07
C ASP A 33 8.61 14.46 -0.13
N HIS A 34 8.10 14.30 -1.35
CA HIS A 34 6.74 14.70 -1.71
C HIS A 34 5.82 13.53 -2.05
N TYR A 35 6.36 12.41 -2.48
CA TYR A 35 5.53 11.27 -2.90
C TYR A 35 6.30 9.95 -2.81
N ALA A 36 5.54 8.87 -2.83
CA ALA A 36 6.07 7.51 -2.95
C ALA A 36 5.27 6.75 -4.01
N GLY A 37 5.91 5.79 -4.67
CA GLY A 37 5.28 4.92 -5.64
C GLY A 37 5.71 3.48 -5.43
N LYS A 38 4.74 2.57 -5.46
CA LYS A 38 4.97 1.15 -5.22
C LYS A 38 4.16 0.30 -6.16
N VAL A 39 4.66 -0.90 -6.45
CA VAL A 39 3.85 -2.00 -6.97
C VAL A 39 3.67 -2.97 -5.82
N LEU A 40 2.43 -3.32 -5.52
CA LEU A 40 2.10 -4.34 -4.52
C LEU A 40 1.75 -5.62 -5.26
N HIS A 41 2.46 -6.70 -4.98
CA HIS A 41 2.08 -8.02 -5.48
C HIS A 41 1.46 -8.80 -4.34
N VAL A 42 0.20 -9.20 -4.50
CA VAL A 42 -0.54 -9.93 -3.46
C VAL A 42 -0.82 -11.33 -3.99
N ASP A 43 -0.32 -12.33 -3.27
CA ASP A 43 -0.51 -13.73 -3.65
C ASP A 43 -1.96 -14.15 -3.41
N GLN A 44 -2.49 -14.98 -4.30
CA GLN A 44 -3.84 -15.50 -4.20
C GLN A 44 -4.11 -16.08 -2.81
N GLY A 45 -5.25 -15.71 -2.23
CA GLY A 45 -5.68 -16.20 -0.92
C GLY A 45 -5.12 -15.40 0.26
N HIS A 46 -4.28 -14.41 0.00
CA HIS A 46 -3.69 -13.58 1.05
C HIS A 46 -4.32 -12.19 1.08
N ARG A 47 -4.26 -11.56 2.24
CA ARG A 47 -4.75 -10.20 2.43
C ARG A 47 -3.76 -9.37 3.22
N LEU A 48 -3.82 -8.06 3.03
CA LEU A 48 -3.09 -7.12 3.85
C LEU A 48 -3.79 -7.01 5.20
N SER A 49 -3.14 -6.34 6.16
CA SER A 49 -3.81 -6.03 7.42
C SER A 49 -5.00 -5.11 7.19
N LEU A 50 -6.00 -5.21 8.05
CA LEU A 50 -7.03 -4.18 8.13
C LEU A 50 -6.39 -3.01 8.87
N GLN A 51 -6.28 -1.86 8.20
CA GLN A 51 -5.42 -0.78 8.66
C GLN A 51 -5.99 0.58 8.32
N LEU A 52 -5.42 1.59 8.94
CA LEU A 52 -5.62 2.99 8.56
C LEU A 52 -4.29 3.72 8.61
N HIS A 53 -4.25 4.87 7.97
CA HIS A 53 -3.15 5.81 8.03
C HIS A 53 -3.66 7.12 8.60
N GLU A 54 -2.87 7.75 9.47
CA GLU A 54 -3.29 9.01 10.08
C GLU A 54 -3.02 10.21 9.18
N ARG A 55 -1.97 10.13 8.36
CA ARG A 55 -1.57 11.21 7.45
C ARG A 55 -1.43 10.78 6.00
N LYS A 56 -1.05 9.52 5.78
CA LYS A 56 -0.79 9.02 4.44
C LYS A 56 -2.08 9.02 3.61
N ASP A 57 -1.98 9.59 2.43
CA ASP A 57 -3.04 9.63 1.43
C ASP A 57 -2.53 8.83 0.22
N GLU A 58 -3.29 7.86 -0.24
CA GLU A 58 -2.85 6.97 -1.30
C GLU A 58 -3.95 6.73 -2.33
N SER A 59 -3.53 6.53 -3.57
CA SER A 59 -4.40 6.12 -4.67
C SER A 59 -3.84 4.87 -5.31
N CYS A 60 -4.72 3.97 -5.69
CA CYS A 60 -4.34 2.66 -6.19
C CYS A 60 -5.03 2.35 -7.51
N TYR A 61 -4.36 1.52 -8.31
CA TYR A 61 -4.83 1.08 -9.63
C TYR A 61 -4.52 -0.41 -9.77
N VAL A 62 -5.52 -1.21 -10.16
CA VAL A 62 -5.30 -2.64 -10.38
C VAL A 62 -4.66 -2.85 -11.75
N LEU A 63 -3.44 -3.37 -11.76
CA LEU A 63 -2.74 -3.73 -13.00
C LEU A 63 -3.18 -5.07 -13.53
N SER A 64 -3.31 -6.07 -12.65
CA SER A 64 -3.66 -7.42 -13.03
C SER A 64 -4.28 -8.15 -11.86
N GLY A 65 -5.01 -9.24 -12.15
CA GLY A 65 -5.58 -10.09 -11.13
C GLY A 65 -6.99 -9.71 -10.77
N LYS A 66 -7.39 -10.01 -9.53
CA LYS A 66 -8.73 -9.78 -9.01
C LYS A 66 -8.66 -9.72 -7.51
N LEU A 67 -9.23 -8.68 -6.93
CA LEU A 67 -9.15 -8.46 -5.49
C LEU A 67 -10.51 -8.11 -4.90
N LEU A 68 -10.63 -8.35 -3.60
CA LEU A 68 -11.72 -7.85 -2.79
C LEU A 68 -11.20 -6.61 -2.06
N LEU A 69 -11.82 -5.47 -2.28
CA LEU A 69 -11.54 -4.23 -1.56
C LEU A 69 -12.51 -4.09 -0.41
N ILE A 70 -11.99 -3.95 0.79
CA ILE A 70 -12.77 -3.74 2.01
C ILE A 70 -12.38 -2.38 2.54
N GLN A 71 -13.36 -1.47 2.66
CA GLN A 71 -13.07 -0.06 2.92
C GLN A 71 -14.24 0.62 3.63
N GLY A 72 -13.95 1.54 4.53
CA GLY A 72 -14.99 2.32 5.19
C GLY A 72 -14.42 3.38 6.12
N PRO A 73 -15.30 4.24 6.68
CA PRO A 73 -14.88 5.31 7.57
C PRO A 73 -14.44 4.81 8.95
N SER A 74 -14.83 3.58 9.31
CA SER A 74 -14.45 2.97 10.59
C SER A 74 -14.52 1.45 10.45
N ALA A 75 -13.94 0.73 11.41
CA ALA A 75 -13.97 -0.73 11.42
C ALA A 75 -15.40 -1.30 11.51
N ASP A 76 -16.36 -0.51 11.98
CA ASP A 76 -17.75 -0.93 12.12
C ASP A 76 -18.59 -0.64 10.88
N GLN A 77 -18.05 0.07 9.91
CA GLN A 77 -18.79 0.57 8.74
C GLN A 77 -18.03 0.25 7.46
N LEU A 78 -17.70 -1.03 7.27
CA LEU A 78 -16.95 -1.49 6.09
C LEU A 78 -17.90 -1.96 5.00
N THR A 79 -17.53 -1.68 3.76
CA THR A 79 -18.16 -2.22 2.57
C THR A 79 -17.16 -3.04 1.79
N GLU A 80 -17.64 -4.00 1.01
CA GLU A 80 -16.81 -4.86 0.20
C GLU A 80 -17.14 -4.67 -1.27
N ARG A 81 -16.12 -4.67 -2.11
CA ARG A 81 -16.28 -4.55 -3.54
C ARG A 81 -15.21 -5.37 -4.26
N THR A 82 -15.62 -6.18 -5.21
CA THR A 82 -14.66 -6.87 -6.09
C THR A 82 -14.11 -5.85 -7.08
N ILE A 83 -12.79 -5.82 -7.21
CA ILE A 83 -12.10 -4.93 -8.14
C ILE A 83 -11.28 -5.73 -9.13
N ASN A 84 -11.23 -5.22 -10.36
CA ASN A 84 -10.64 -5.87 -11.54
C ASN A 84 -9.63 -4.94 -12.19
N PRO A 85 -8.80 -5.44 -13.14
CA PRO A 85 -7.84 -4.59 -13.83
C PRO A 85 -8.49 -3.32 -14.39
N GLY A 86 -7.85 -2.19 -14.13
CA GLY A 86 -8.35 -0.88 -14.52
C GLY A 86 -9.13 -0.15 -13.44
N ASP A 87 -9.56 -0.85 -12.39
CA ASP A 87 -10.26 -0.20 -11.28
C ASP A 87 -9.29 0.62 -10.42
N VAL A 88 -9.80 1.73 -9.90
CA VAL A 88 -9.04 2.65 -9.06
C VAL A 88 -9.78 2.91 -7.76
N TRP A 89 -9.02 3.21 -6.71
CA TRP A 89 -9.60 3.66 -5.44
C TRP A 89 -8.59 4.51 -4.70
N ARG A 90 -9.07 5.21 -3.68
CA ARG A 90 -8.28 6.06 -2.82
C ARG A 90 -8.54 5.70 -1.37
N ASN A 91 -7.50 5.71 -0.56
CA ASN A 91 -7.58 5.65 0.89
C ASN A 91 -7.10 6.99 1.43
N GLN A 92 -8.04 7.79 1.92
CA GLN A 92 -7.72 9.06 2.57
C GLN A 92 -7.26 8.79 4.01
N PRO A 93 -6.56 9.76 4.63
CA PRO A 93 -6.24 9.63 6.05
C PRO A 93 -7.49 9.30 6.87
N GLY A 94 -7.39 8.29 7.73
CA GLY A 94 -8.50 7.82 8.55
C GLY A 94 -9.36 6.72 7.95
N ASP A 95 -9.32 6.52 6.64
CA ASP A 95 -10.08 5.44 6.02
C ASP A 95 -9.53 4.08 6.45
N VAL A 96 -10.41 3.22 6.94
CA VAL A 96 -10.06 1.84 7.29
C VAL A 96 -10.17 0.99 6.03
N HIS A 97 -9.12 0.24 5.72
CA HIS A 97 -9.07 -0.49 4.45
C HIS A 97 -8.18 -1.72 4.50
N THR A 98 -8.46 -2.65 3.61
CA THR A 98 -7.59 -3.76 3.23
C THR A 98 -7.98 -4.26 1.86
N ILE A 99 -7.11 -5.08 1.27
CA ILE A 99 -7.40 -5.82 0.04
C ILE A 99 -7.05 -7.29 0.26
N GLU A 100 -7.82 -8.16 -0.38
CA GLU A 100 -7.58 -9.60 -0.39
C GLU A 100 -7.48 -10.05 -1.83
N ALA A 101 -6.46 -10.82 -2.16
CA ALA A 101 -6.28 -11.32 -3.52
C ALA A 101 -7.15 -12.56 -3.76
N LEU A 102 -8.08 -12.44 -4.69
CA LEU A 102 -8.88 -13.58 -5.17
C LEU A 102 -8.13 -14.35 -6.24
N GLN A 103 -7.15 -13.72 -6.87
CA GLN A 103 -6.15 -14.27 -7.78
C GLN A 103 -4.85 -13.54 -7.47
N ASP A 104 -3.70 -14.08 -7.94
CA ASP A 104 -2.45 -13.32 -7.88
C ASP A 104 -2.66 -11.97 -8.54
N SER A 105 -2.34 -10.90 -7.85
CA SER A 105 -2.68 -9.54 -8.28
C SER A 105 -1.54 -8.58 -8.13
N ASP A 106 -1.47 -7.63 -9.06
CA ASP A 106 -0.54 -6.51 -8.99
C ASP A 106 -1.31 -5.21 -8.92
N VAL A 107 -0.96 -4.37 -7.95
CA VAL A 107 -1.59 -3.08 -7.69
C VAL A 107 -0.53 -2.00 -7.72
N LEU A 108 -0.80 -0.94 -8.46
CA LEU A 108 0.05 0.24 -8.49
C LEU A 108 -0.45 1.22 -7.45
N GLU A 109 0.44 1.67 -6.57
CA GLU A 109 0.12 2.63 -5.52
C GLU A 109 0.97 3.89 -5.66
N VAL A 110 0.33 5.05 -5.56
CA VAL A 110 1.03 6.33 -5.36
C VAL A 110 0.51 6.95 -4.08
N SER A 111 1.40 7.57 -3.32
CA SER A 111 1.02 8.11 -2.01
C SER A 111 1.89 9.29 -1.60
N THR A 112 1.46 9.96 -0.55
CA THR A 112 2.34 10.83 0.21
C THR A 112 3.44 9.99 0.87
N PRO A 113 4.59 10.58 1.25
CA PRO A 113 5.76 9.79 1.66
C PRO A 113 5.75 9.31 3.11
N HIS A 114 4.58 9.19 3.74
CA HIS A 114 4.44 8.78 5.14
C HIS A 114 4.44 7.24 5.23
N LEU A 115 5.58 6.60 4.93
CA LEU A 115 5.66 5.15 4.75
C LEU A 115 5.52 4.34 6.03
N ASP A 116 5.87 4.93 7.18
CA ASP A 116 5.78 4.28 8.49
C ASP A 116 4.49 4.63 9.24
N ASP A 117 3.56 5.29 8.57
CA ASP A 117 2.28 5.73 9.14
C ASP A 117 1.23 4.63 8.92
N VAL A 118 1.30 3.56 9.69
CA VAL A 118 0.38 2.43 9.60
C VAL A 118 -0.13 2.08 10.98
N VAL A 119 -1.45 2.05 11.15
CA VAL A 119 -2.11 1.51 12.34
C VAL A 119 -2.85 0.25 11.91
N ARG A 120 -2.38 -0.91 12.37
CA ARG A 120 -3.00 -2.20 12.04
C ARG A 120 -4.03 -2.56 13.08
N LEU A 121 -5.28 -2.68 12.64
CA LEU A 121 -6.42 -3.02 13.50
C LEU A 121 -6.55 -4.53 13.64
N SER A 122 -6.30 -5.27 12.56
CA SER A 122 -6.21 -6.74 12.59
C SER A 122 -5.28 -7.19 11.49
N ASP A 123 -4.66 -8.35 11.67
CA ASP A 123 -3.68 -8.87 10.73
C ASP A 123 -3.60 -10.38 10.84
N ASP A 124 -3.77 -11.08 9.71
CA ASP A 124 -3.74 -12.54 9.63
C ASP A 124 -2.35 -13.10 10.00
N TYR A 125 -1.33 -12.26 10.04
CA TYR A 125 0.07 -12.66 10.27
C TYR A 125 0.60 -12.20 11.63
N GLY A 126 -0.28 -11.70 12.51
CA GLY A 126 0.07 -11.33 13.88
C GLY A 126 0.78 -9.98 14.04
N ARG A 127 0.81 -9.13 13.03
CA ARG A 127 1.47 -7.81 13.07
C ARG A 127 0.45 -6.73 13.45
N GLN A 128 0.06 -6.67 14.70
CA GLN A 128 -0.91 -5.66 15.15
C GLN A 128 -0.20 -4.40 15.67
N GLY A 129 -0.94 -3.29 15.66
CA GLY A 129 -0.46 -2.02 16.15
C GLY A 129 0.20 -1.19 15.07
N THR A 130 1.16 -0.35 15.45
CA THR A 130 1.91 0.48 14.51
C THR A 130 3.23 -0.18 14.17
N SER A 131 3.67 -0.02 12.92
CA SER A 131 4.95 -0.58 12.53
C SER A 131 5.44 0.07 11.24
N ALA A 132 6.69 -0.22 10.91
CA ALA A 132 7.24 0.16 9.62
C ALA A 132 6.48 -0.51 8.47
N PRO A 133 6.50 0.10 7.31
CA PRO A 133 5.82 -0.43 6.12
C PRO A 133 6.34 -1.77 5.68
#